data_9e693ab15262c5f61bfedf1fd732f393
#
_entry.id   9e693ab15262c5f61bfedf1fd732f393
#
_cell.length_a   1.000
_cell.length_b   1.000
_cell.length_c   1.000
_cell.angle_alpha   90.00
_cell.angle_beta   90.00
_cell.angle_gamma   90.00
#
_symmetry.space_group_name_H-M   'P 1'
#
loop_
_entity.id
_entity.type
_entity.pdbx_description
1 polymer ?
#
loop_
_entity_poly.entity_id
_entity_poly.type
_entity_poly.pdbx_seq_one_letter_code
_entity_poly.pdbx_strand_id
1 'polypeptide(L)'
;MQVSVLRNVLDANDLIAKENRKEFDAHGCLVVNVMSAPGSGKTTILERTLRALDGRLRAAVIEGDVQGTLDADRLAPLGVPVVQINTDPHFGGACHLDARMIRNALSALHLDGVDLILIENVGNLICPAEFQIGEHRKIMVLSVAEGEDKPLKYPLMFRVSDLLLLNKLDLLEHLDFDPARFRANAARVNPVLPIVELSARTGYGLEAWVDWLLREVQANATRRAPCGAI
;
A
#
# COMPACT_ATOMS: atom_id res chain seq x y z
N MET A 1 15.98 -11.30 34.13
CA MET A 1 16.17 -11.89 32.80
C MET A 1 15.45 -10.98 31.81
N GLN A 2 16.16 -10.09 31.10
CA GLN A 2 15.56 -9.22 30.10
C GLN A 2 15.42 -10.00 28.79
N VAL A 3 14.18 -10.16 28.29
CA VAL A 3 13.92 -10.79 26.99
C VAL A 3 14.19 -9.76 25.90
N SER A 4 15.41 -9.77 25.35
CA SER A 4 15.87 -8.88 24.27
C SER A 4 15.42 -9.29 22.86
N VAL A 5 14.64 -10.34 22.71
CA VAL A 5 14.48 -11.05 21.42
C VAL A 5 13.55 -10.30 20.42
N LEU A 6 12.51 -9.62 20.88
CA LEU A 6 11.56 -8.94 20.00
C LEU A 6 12.12 -7.65 19.35
N ARG A 7 12.96 -6.90 20.07
CA ARG A 7 13.59 -5.70 19.51
C ARG A 7 14.53 -6.02 18.35
N ASN A 8 15.27 -7.12 18.42
CA ASN A 8 16.25 -7.49 17.40
C ASN A 8 15.63 -7.82 16.03
N VAL A 9 14.39 -8.33 15.97
CA VAL A 9 13.75 -8.68 14.69
C VAL A 9 13.27 -7.42 13.97
N LEU A 10 12.60 -6.50 14.67
CA LEU A 10 12.17 -5.22 14.11
C LEU A 10 13.37 -4.34 13.73
N ASP A 11 14.39 -4.28 14.58
CA ASP A 11 15.62 -3.52 14.29
C ASP A 11 16.34 -4.03 13.03
N ALA A 12 16.40 -5.35 12.84
CA ALA A 12 17.01 -5.97 11.64
C ALA A 12 16.17 -5.68 10.38
N ASN A 13 14.84 -5.76 10.49
CA ASN A 13 13.93 -5.39 9.40
C ASN A 13 14.10 -3.92 9.01
N ASP A 14 14.17 -3.02 9.99
CA ASP A 14 14.28 -1.57 9.76
C ASP A 14 15.59 -1.18 9.09
N LEU A 15 16.68 -1.90 9.35
CA LEU A 15 17.94 -1.70 8.64
C LEU A 15 17.79 -2.03 7.15
N ILE A 16 17.19 -3.17 6.83
CA ILE A 16 16.93 -3.57 5.44
C ILE A 16 15.94 -2.60 4.77
N ALA A 17 14.89 -2.19 5.48
CA ALA A 17 13.93 -1.22 4.98
C ALA A 17 14.59 0.12 4.61
N LYS A 18 15.55 0.60 5.43
CA LYS A 18 16.33 1.80 5.12
C LYS A 18 17.22 1.62 3.87
N GLU A 19 17.76 0.44 3.66
CA GLU A 19 18.51 0.13 2.44
C GLU A 19 17.61 0.07 1.21
N ASN A 20 16.42 -0.56 1.32
CA ASN A 20 15.41 -0.54 0.27
C ASN A 20 15.02 0.88 -0.10
N ARG A 21 14.78 1.75 0.92
CA ARG A 21 14.47 3.15 0.68
C ARG A 21 15.58 3.87 -0.09
N LYS A 22 16.85 3.65 0.26
CA LYS A 22 17.99 4.24 -0.47
C LYS A 22 18.00 3.79 -1.93
N GLU A 23 17.72 2.52 -2.19
CA GLU A 23 17.61 1.96 -3.54
C GLU A 23 16.51 2.66 -4.34
N PHE A 24 15.30 2.74 -3.79
CA PHE A 24 14.18 3.45 -4.40
C PHE A 24 14.50 4.92 -4.65
N ASP A 25 15.14 5.54 -3.65
CA ASP A 25 15.62 6.90 -3.75
C ASP A 25 16.67 7.05 -4.86
N ALA A 26 17.60 6.16 -5.04
CA ALA A 26 18.62 6.21 -6.09
C ALA A 26 17.99 6.16 -7.50
N HIS A 27 16.93 5.38 -7.71
CA HIS A 27 16.25 5.23 -8.99
C HIS A 27 15.13 6.26 -9.27
N GLY A 28 14.73 7.06 -8.31
CA GLY A 28 13.69 8.04 -8.54
C GLY A 28 12.26 7.56 -8.27
N CYS A 29 12.11 6.33 -7.85
CA CYS A 29 10.79 5.71 -7.67
C CYS A 29 10.07 6.24 -6.42
N LEU A 30 8.81 6.63 -6.55
CA LEU A 30 7.89 6.67 -5.41
C LEU A 30 7.42 5.24 -5.10
N VAL A 31 7.47 4.83 -3.85
CA VAL A 31 6.99 3.50 -3.43
C VAL A 31 5.83 3.66 -2.47
N VAL A 32 4.72 3.00 -2.79
CA VAL A 32 3.46 3.04 -2.06
C VAL A 32 3.11 1.63 -1.60
N ASN A 33 3.02 1.44 -0.28
CA ASN A 33 2.59 0.19 0.35
C ASN A 33 1.07 0.24 0.57
N VAL A 34 0.33 -0.65 -0.11
CA VAL A 34 -1.13 -0.74 -0.05
C VAL A 34 -1.55 -1.88 0.87
N MET A 35 -2.08 -1.51 2.03
CA MET A 35 -2.45 -2.42 3.11
C MET A 35 -3.96 -2.49 3.29
N SER A 36 -4.52 -3.63 3.69
CA SER A 36 -5.96 -3.77 3.96
C SER A 36 -6.29 -5.05 4.69
N ALA A 37 -7.56 -5.21 5.10
CA ALA A 37 -8.13 -6.52 5.34
C ALA A 37 -8.25 -7.35 4.05
N PRO A 38 -8.35 -8.68 4.14
CA PRO A 38 -8.70 -9.51 3.00
C PRO A 38 -10.04 -9.09 2.39
N GLY A 39 -10.14 -9.10 1.06
CA GLY A 39 -11.38 -8.78 0.36
C GLY A 39 -11.80 -7.31 0.34
N SER A 40 -10.99 -6.36 0.82
CA SER A 40 -11.29 -4.91 0.75
C SER A 40 -11.25 -4.35 -0.68
N GLY A 41 -10.66 -5.08 -1.63
CA GLY A 41 -10.61 -4.74 -3.05
C GLY A 41 -9.32 -4.07 -3.50
N LYS A 42 -8.18 -4.33 -2.85
CA LYS A 42 -6.85 -3.82 -3.23
C LYS A 42 -6.54 -4.06 -4.70
N THR A 43 -6.51 -5.31 -5.14
CA THR A 43 -6.18 -5.70 -6.52
C THR A 43 -7.06 -4.98 -7.55
N THR A 44 -8.37 -4.83 -7.26
CA THR A 44 -9.28 -4.09 -8.16
C THR A 44 -8.94 -2.60 -8.21
N ILE A 45 -8.56 -1.99 -7.07
CA ILE A 45 -8.09 -0.60 -7.03
C ILE A 45 -6.80 -0.48 -7.83
N LEU A 46 -5.82 -1.38 -7.65
CA LEU A 46 -4.55 -1.36 -8.38
C LEU A 46 -4.77 -1.50 -9.88
N GLU A 47 -5.60 -2.45 -10.32
CA GLU A 47 -5.94 -2.62 -11.73
C GLU A 47 -6.52 -1.33 -12.34
N ARG A 48 -7.50 -0.71 -11.67
CA ARG A 48 -8.10 0.55 -12.12
C ARG A 48 -7.11 1.71 -12.11
N THR A 49 -6.25 1.75 -11.10
CA THR A 49 -5.19 2.76 -10.98
C THR A 49 -4.19 2.66 -12.12
N LEU A 50 -3.69 1.47 -12.42
CA LEU A 50 -2.74 1.24 -13.50
C LEU A 50 -3.33 1.63 -14.86
N ARG A 51 -4.60 1.28 -15.13
CA ARG A 51 -5.30 1.72 -16.35
C ARG A 51 -5.41 3.26 -16.44
N ALA A 52 -5.66 3.93 -15.32
CA ALA A 52 -5.78 5.39 -15.28
C ALA A 52 -4.42 6.11 -15.38
N LEU A 53 -3.33 5.43 -15.04
CA LEU A 53 -1.95 5.93 -15.13
C LEU A 53 -1.27 5.60 -16.46
N ASP A 54 -1.90 4.79 -17.32
CA ASP A 54 -1.33 4.40 -18.61
C ASP A 54 -0.94 5.62 -19.45
N GLY A 55 0.29 5.60 -19.96
CA GLY A 55 0.88 6.75 -20.69
C GLY A 55 1.22 7.98 -19.83
N ARG A 56 0.90 8.00 -18.53
CA ARG A 56 1.19 9.12 -17.61
C ARG A 56 2.40 8.86 -16.71
N LEU A 57 2.56 7.64 -16.22
CA LEU A 57 3.64 7.18 -15.35
C LEU A 57 4.07 5.77 -15.76
N ARG A 58 5.36 5.50 -15.59
CA ARG A 58 5.90 4.13 -15.68
C ARG A 58 5.79 3.50 -14.32
N ALA A 59 4.81 2.62 -14.16
CA ALA A 59 4.54 1.92 -12.91
C ALA A 59 5.08 0.49 -12.93
N ALA A 60 5.41 -0.05 -11.75
CA ALA A 60 5.66 -1.45 -11.50
C ALA A 60 4.87 -1.91 -10.26
N VAL A 61 4.63 -3.21 -10.13
CA VAL A 61 3.88 -3.78 -9.01
C VAL A 61 4.69 -4.90 -8.33
N ILE A 62 4.66 -4.89 -7.01
CA ILE A 62 5.05 -6.04 -6.19
C ILE A 62 3.77 -6.54 -5.52
N GLU A 63 3.40 -7.78 -5.84
CA GLU A 63 2.19 -8.43 -5.33
C GLU A 63 2.56 -9.37 -4.19
N GLY A 64 1.98 -9.19 -3.01
CA GLY A 64 2.15 -10.06 -1.85
C GLY A 64 0.91 -10.87 -1.56
N ASP A 65 0.96 -12.17 -1.77
CA ASP A 65 -0.14 -13.07 -1.42
C ASP A 65 0.36 -14.27 -0.59
N VAL A 66 -0.59 -14.91 0.11
CA VAL A 66 -0.30 -16.13 0.87
C VAL A 66 -0.02 -17.29 -0.09
N GLN A 67 -0.83 -17.42 -1.14
CA GLN A 67 -0.73 -18.50 -2.13
C GLN A 67 -1.43 -18.10 -3.44
N GLY A 68 -0.82 -18.47 -4.58
CA GLY A 68 -1.43 -18.30 -5.89
C GLY A 68 -0.83 -17.17 -6.72
N THR A 69 -1.33 -17.01 -7.94
CA THR A 69 -0.91 -15.99 -8.91
C THR A 69 -2.10 -15.18 -9.44
N LEU A 70 -3.30 -15.41 -8.91
CA LEU A 70 -4.54 -14.88 -9.47
C LEU A 70 -4.55 -13.34 -9.57
N ASP A 71 -4.02 -12.66 -8.56
CA ASP A 71 -3.98 -11.21 -8.55
C ASP A 71 -2.87 -10.66 -9.47
N ALA A 72 -1.70 -11.30 -9.52
CA ALA A 72 -0.66 -10.98 -10.50
C ALA A 72 -1.14 -11.24 -11.94
N ASP A 73 -1.85 -12.35 -12.19
CA ASP A 73 -2.40 -12.69 -13.49
C ASP A 73 -3.45 -11.66 -13.99
N ARG A 74 -4.16 -11.00 -13.08
CA ARG A 74 -5.07 -9.89 -13.40
C ARG A 74 -4.33 -8.61 -13.81
N LEU A 75 -3.15 -8.38 -13.26
CA LEU A 75 -2.33 -7.19 -13.53
C LEU A 75 -1.41 -7.36 -14.74
N ALA A 76 -0.96 -8.58 -15.04
CA ALA A 76 -0.04 -8.87 -16.14
C ALA A 76 -0.50 -8.34 -17.52
N PRO A 77 -1.82 -8.41 -17.90
CA PRO A 77 -2.29 -7.87 -19.18
C PRO A 77 -2.19 -6.35 -19.33
N LEU A 78 -1.90 -5.62 -18.23
CA LEU A 78 -1.78 -4.16 -18.24
C LEU A 78 -0.41 -3.69 -18.76
N GLY A 79 0.51 -4.61 -19.07
CA GLY A 79 1.81 -4.29 -19.66
C GLY A 79 2.79 -3.62 -18.69
N VAL A 80 2.52 -3.70 -17.37
CA VAL A 80 3.44 -3.21 -16.33
C VAL A 80 4.27 -4.37 -15.77
N PRO A 81 5.52 -4.15 -15.35
CA PRO A 81 6.29 -5.16 -14.62
C PRO A 81 5.58 -5.55 -13.33
N VAL A 82 5.36 -6.85 -13.12
CA VAL A 82 4.76 -7.41 -11.91
C VAL A 82 5.68 -8.48 -11.34
N VAL A 83 6.01 -8.39 -10.06
CA VAL A 83 6.72 -9.44 -9.31
C VAL A 83 5.81 -9.91 -8.20
N GLN A 84 5.62 -11.23 -8.11
CA GLN A 84 4.83 -11.84 -7.04
C GLN A 84 5.72 -12.42 -5.95
N ILE A 85 5.34 -12.18 -4.70
CA ILE A 85 5.90 -12.77 -3.49
C ILE A 85 4.83 -13.66 -2.86
N ASN A 86 5.06 -14.97 -2.88
CA ASN A 86 4.22 -15.91 -2.14
C ASN A 86 4.79 -16.13 -0.75
N THR A 87 3.99 -15.87 0.27
CA THR A 87 4.40 -16.02 1.68
C THR A 87 4.08 -17.42 2.23
N ASP A 88 4.18 -18.47 1.43
CA ASP A 88 3.80 -19.87 1.61
C ASP A 88 3.56 -20.35 3.05
N PRO A 89 2.38 -20.89 3.37
CA PRO A 89 2.02 -21.38 4.70
C PRO A 89 2.81 -22.63 5.16
N HIS A 90 3.46 -23.36 4.24
CA HIS A 90 4.26 -24.54 4.60
C HIS A 90 5.56 -24.20 5.33
N PHE A 91 6.05 -22.96 5.21
CA PHE A 91 7.23 -22.45 5.93
C PHE A 91 6.88 -21.46 7.05
N GLY A 92 5.62 -21.48 7.56
CA GLY A 92 5.17 -20.57 8.61
C GLY A 92 4.65 -19.25 8.07
N GLY A 93 3.99 -19.26 6.92
CA GLY A 93 3.42 -18.21 6.09
C GLY A 93 3.32 -16.84 6.74
N ALA A 94 4.06 -15.86 6.22
CA ALA A 94 4.00 -14.52 6.75
C ALA A 94 2.64 -13.87 6.41
N CYS A 95 1.99 -13.27 7.40
CA CYS A 95 0.76 -12.51 7.23
C CYS A 95 1.01 -11.07 6.76
N HIS A 96 2.23 -10.76 6.30
CA HIS A 96 2.68 -9.46 5.79
C HIS A 96 3.95 -9.64 4.96
N LEU A 97 4.28 -8.64 4.16
CA LEU A 97 5.59 -8.51 3.52
C LEU A 97 6.57 -7.83 4.47
N ASP A 98 7.78 -8.37 4.59
CA ASP A 98 8.90 -7.77 5.30
C ASP A 98 9.90 -7.11 4.34
N ALA A 99 10.86 -6.35 4.89
CA ALA A 99 11.85 -5.63 4.08
C ALA A 99 12.78 -6.56 3.29
N ARG A 100 13.04 -7.79 3.76
CA ARG A 100 13.86 -8.79 3.08
C ARG A 100 13.13 -9.35 1.86
N MET A 101 11.82 -9.62 1.99
CA MET A 101 11.00 -10.08 0.87
C MET A 101 11.00 -9.06 -0.26
N ILE A 102 10.85 -7.77 0.09
CA ILE A 102 10.94 -6.67 -0.89
C ILE A 102 12.33 -6.61 -1.51
N ARG A 103 13.40 -6.68 -0.73
CA ARG A 103 14.79 -6.70 -1.24
C ARG A 103 14.99 -7.80 -2.29
N ASN A 104 14.47 -8.99 -2.03
CA ASN A 104 14.55 -10.11 -2.95
C ASN A 104 13.75 -9.84 -4.24
N ALA A 105 12.54 -9.25 -4.13
CA ALA A 105 11.72 -8.91 -5.28
C ALA A 105 12.38 -7.84 -6.18
N LEU A 106 13.13 -6.90 -5.60
CA LEU A 106 13.84 -5.86 -6.35
C LEU A 106 14.88 -6.43 -7.32
N SER A 107 15.48 -7.58 -7.02
CA SER A 107 16.41 -8.24 -7.94
C SER A 107 15.77 -8.70 -9.25
N ALA A 108 14.44 -8.88 -9.27
CA ALA A 108 13.65 -9.26 -10.44
C ALA A 108 13.00 -8.05 -11.15
N LEU A 109 13.08 -6.85 -10.57
CA LEU A 109 12.56 -5.62 -11.14
C LEU A 109 13.68 -4.76 -11.71
N HIS A 110 13.54 -4.33 -12.97
CA HIS A 110 14.38 -3.28 -13.53
C HIS A 110 13.80 -1.92 -13.15
N LEU A 111 14.44 -1.23 -12.20
CA LEU A 111 13.95 0.05 -11.65
C LEU A 111 14.25 1.26 -12.55
N ASP A 112 15.11 1.11 -13.56
CA ASP A 112 15.49 2.21 -14.43
C ASP A 112 14.28 2.78 -15.17
N GLY A 113 14.02 4.03 -14.85
CA GLY A 113 12.90 4.77 -15.44
C GLY A 113 11.53 4.44 -14.88
N VAL A 114 11.41 3.66 -13.80
CA VAL A 114 10.16 3.47 -13.06
C VAL A 114 9.89 4.70 -12.20
N ASP A 115 8.69 5.29 -12.33
CA ASP A 115 8.27 6.46 -11.56
C ASP A 115 7.54 6.08 -10.27
N LEU A 116 6.82 4.95 -10.31
CA LEU A 116 5.94 4.49 -9.22
C LEU A 116 6.03 2.98 -9.03
N ILE A 117 6.22 2.53 -7.80
CA ILE A 117 6.08 1.14 -7.41
C ILE A 117 4.88 1.04 -6.46
N LEU A 118 3.89 0.23 -6.85
CA LEU A 118 2.77 -0.12 -5.99
C LEU A 118 3.05 -1.50 -5.38
N ILE A 119 3.08 -1.57 -4.05
CA ILE A 119 3.26 -2.83 -3.32
C ILE A 119 1.90 -3.22 -2.74
N GLU A 120 1.28 -4.27 -3.25
CA GLU A 120 0.10 -4.87 -2.62
C GLU A 120 0.57 -5.77 -1.48
N ASN A 121 0.26 -5.38 -0.24
CA ASN A 121 0.61 -6.18 0.92
C ASN A 121 -0.43 -7.29 1.17
N VAL A 122 -0.04 -8.34 1.87
CA VAL A 122 -0.94 -9.41 2.30
C VAL A 122 -2.12 -8.81 3.08
N GLY A 123 -3.31 -9.35 2.84
CA GLY A 123 -4.53 -8.89 3.50
C GLY A 123 -4.50 -9.13 5.02
N ASN A 124 -4.14 -8.08 5.79
CA ASN A 124 -4.08 -8.08 7.25
C ASN A 124 -4.07 -6.63 7.77
N LEU A 125 -4.81 -6.34 8.86
CA LEU A 125 -4.90 -5.01 9.46
C LEU A 125 -3.93 -4.79 10.64
N ILE A 126 -3.10 -5.77 11.00
CA ILE A 126 -2.20 -5.71 12.16
C ILE A 126 -0.75 -5.69 11.68
N CYS A 127 -0.26 -6.83 11.17
CA CYS A 127 1.15 -7.02 10.89
C CYS A 127 1.75 -6.00 9.89
N PRO A 128 1.10 -5.66 8.74
CA PRO A 128 1.67 -4.68 7.81
C PRO A 128 1.85 -3.28 8.42
N ALA A 129 1.10 -2.94 9.47
CA ALA A 129 1.22 -1.66 10.15
C ALA A 129 2.52 -1.55 10.97
N GLU A 130 3.02 -2.67 11.49
CA GLU A 130 4.19 -2.72 12.36
C GLU A 130 5.51 -2.73 11.59
N PHE A 131 5.50 -3.25 10.34
CA PHE A 131 6.70 -3.44 9.55
C PHE A 131 6.91 -2.30 8.55
N GLN A 132 8.15 -1.81 8.49
CA GLN A 132 8.62 -0.95 7.42
C GLN A 132 9.23 -1.83 6.33
N ILE A 133 8.94 -1.54 5.07
CA ILE A 133 9.50 -2.27 3.92
C ILE A 133 10.35 -1.40 3.00
N GLY A 134 10.50 -0.11 3.36
CA GLY A 134 11.21 0.90 2.58
C GLY A 134 10.30 1.85 1.82
N GLU A 135 8.99 1.72 1.96
CA GLU A 135 7.96 2.52 1.28
C GLU A 135 8.01 4.01 1.65
N HIS A 136 7.63 4.86 0.70
CA HIS A 136 7.49 6.31 0.90
C HIS A 136 6.14 6.68 1.51
N ARG A 137 5.10 5.91 1.19
CA ARG A 137 3.74 6.11 1.66
C ARG A 137 3.09 4.78 2.05
N LYS A 138 2.34 4.80 3.12
CA LYS A 138 1.46 3.73 3.56
C LYS A 138 0.01 4.10 3.28
N ILE A 139 -0.67 3.32 2.44
CA ILE A 139 -2.07 3.53 2.09
C ILE A 139 -2.88 2.39 2.67
N MET A 140 -3.94 2.76 3.39
CA MET A 140 -4.89 1.79 3.89
C MET A 140 -6.11 1.73 2.97
N VAL A 141 -6.53 0.52 2.60
CA VAL A 141 -7.82 0.28 1.94
C VAL A 141 -8.77 -0.39 2.93
N LEU A 142 -9.95 0.18 3.09
CA LEU A 142 -11.03 -0.38 3.87
C LEU A 142 -12.31 -0.43 3.03
N SER A 143 -13.10 -1.46 3.20
CA SER A 143 -14.42 -1.56 2.58
C SER A 143 -15.52 -1.13 3.55
N VAL A 144 -16.55 -0.44 3.09
CA VAL A 144 -17.74 -0.13 3.90
C VAL A 144 -18.41 -1.38 4.48
N ALA A 145 -18.21 -2.54 3.84
CA ALA A 145 -18.72 -3.83 4.35
C ALA A 145 -18.01 -4.35 5.62
N GLU A 146 -16.90 -3.72 6.02
CA GLU A 146 -16.13 -4.15 7.20
C GLU A 146 -16.62 -3.54 8.52
N GLY A 147 -17.41 -2.49 8.45
CA GLY A 147 -17.99 -1.81 9.62
C GLY A 147 -17.21 -0.59 10.10
N GLU A 148 -17.93 0.34 10.74
CA GLU A 148 -17.42 1.64 11.17
C GLU A 148 -16.59 1.62 12.45
N ASP A 149 -16.45 0.47 13.11
CA ASP A 149 -15.67 0.31 14.34
C ASP A 149 -14.19 -0.05 14.10
N LYS A 150 -13.80 -0.31 12.85
CA LYS A 150 -12.41 -0.67 12.46
C LYS A 150 -11.36 0.31 12.96
N PRO A 151 -11.57 1.64 12.94
CA PRO A 151 -10.57 2.57 13.48
C PRO A 151 -10.24 2.31 14.95
N LEU A 152 -11.24 1.96 15.74
CA LEU A 152 -11.08 1.70 17.17
C LEU A 152 -10.48 0.33 17.46
N LYS A 153 -10.71 -0.66 16.59
CA LYS A 153 -10.16 -2.01 16.70
C LYS A 153 -8.72 -2.14 16.24
N TYR A 154 -8.34 -1.37 15.21
CA TYR A 154 -7.02 -1.43 14.58
C TYR A 154 -6.32 -0.05 14.54
N PRO A 155 -6.17 0.61 15.69
CA PRO A 155 -5.73 2.01 15.73
C PRO A 155 -4.34 2.24 15.14
N LEU A 156 -3.44 1.24 15.23
CA LEU A 156 -2.09 1.39 14.66
C LEU A 156 -2.14 1.58 13.15
N MET A 157 -2.94 0.75 12.43
CA MET A 157 -3.08 0.85 10.98
C MET A 157 -3.51 2.26 10.54
N PHE A 158 -4.48 2.86 11.25
CA PHE A 158 -4.94 4.22 10.98
C PHE A 158 -3.90 5.29 11.30
N ARG A 159 -3.07 5.08 12.35
CA ARG A 159 -2.02 6.04 12.73
C ARG A 159 -0.85 6.09 11.76
N VAL A 160 -0.48 4.94 11.18
CA VAL A 160 0.68 4.84 10.30
C VAL A 160 0.35 5.12 8.84
N SER A 161 -0.93 5.21 8.48
CA SER A 161 -1.38 5.44 7.11
C SER A 161 -1.33 6.92 6.76
N ASP A 162 -0.83 7.21 5.55
CA ASP A 162 -0.80 8.55 4.94
C ASP A 162 -2.12 8.90 4.25
N LEU A 163 -2.88 7.89 3.84
CA LEU A 163 -4.19 8.03 3.18
C LEU A 163 -5.03 6.78 3.45
N LEU A 164 -6.34 6.97 3.62
CA LEU A 164 -7.34 5.91 3.64
C LEU A 164 -8.20 5.95 2.38
N LEU A 165 -8.30 4.84 1.69
CA LEU A 165 -9.25 4.61 0.61
C LEU A 165 -10.45 3.83 1.18
N LEU A 166 -11.59 4.50 1.35
CA LEU A 166 -12.85 3.86 1.77
C LEU A 166 -13.57 3.36 0.52
N ASN A 167 -13.45 2.05 0.28
CA ASN A 167 -13.90 1.40 -0.94
C ASN A 167 -15.28 0.77 -0.82
N LYS A 168 -15.84 0.37 -1.96
CA LYS A 168 -17.13 -0.30 -2.15
C LYS A 168 -18.33 0.57 -1.74
N LEU A 169 -18.25 1.89 -1.96
CA LEU A 169 -19.35 2.80 -1.69
C LEU A 169 -20.63 2.44 -2.44
N ASP A 170 -20.51 1.72 -3.56
CA ASP A 170 -21.66 1.17 -4.29
C ASP A 170 -22.51 0.18 -3.47
N LEU A 171 -22.01 -0.28 -2.32
CA LEU A 171 -22.74 -1.17 -1.41
C LEU A 171 -23.44 -0.45 -0.26
N LEU A 172 -23.27 0.88 -0.10
CA LEU A 172 -23.81 1.61 1.05
C LEU A 172 -25.33 1.46 1.21
N GLU A 173 -26.09 1.43 0.10
CA GLU A 173 -27.55 1.26 0.14
C GLU A 173 -28.00 -0.12 0.64
N HIS A 174 -27.07 -1.08 0.69
CA HIS A 174 -27.33 -2.46 1.08
C HIS A 174 -26.73 -2.86 2.43
N LEU A 175 -26.07 -1.90 3.11
CA LEU A 175 -25.34 -2.16 4.35
C LEU A 175 -25.79 -1.20 5.45
N ASP A 176 -25.79 -1.72 6.67
CA ASP A 176 -25.93 -0.90 7.87
C ASP A 176 -24.56 -0.30 8.24
N PHE A 177 -24.16 0.71 7.48
CA PHE A 177 -22.89 1.44 7.65
C PHE A 177 -23.17 2.93 7.75
N ASP A 178 -22.75 3.55 8.84
CA ASP A 178 -22.83 4.99 9.05
C ASP A 178 -21.51 5.69 8.73
N PRO A 179 -21.40 6.38 7.56
CA PRO A 179 -20.19 7.09 7.18
C PRO A 179 -19.78 8.20 8.16
N ALA A 180 -20.73 8.85 8.82
CA ALA A 180 -20.45 9.92 9.77
C ALA A 180 -19.80 9.32 11.04
N ARG A 181 -20.33 8.23 11.52
CA ARG A 181 -19.78 7.47 12.67
C ARG A 181 -18.39 6.93 12.34
N PHE A 182 -18.19 6.39 11.12
CA PHE A 182 -16.88 5.92 10.67
C PHE A 182 -15.85 7.06 10.70
N ARG A 183 -16.16 8.22 10.08
CA ARG A 183 -15.27 9.39 10.08
C ARG A 183 -14.97 9.89 11.50
N ALA A 184 -15.96 9.93 12.37
CA ALA A 184 -15.76 10.30 13.77
C ALA A 184 -14.80 9.33 14.48
N ASN A 185 -14.96 8.02 14.27
CA ASN A 185 -14.07 7.01 14.84
C ASN A 185 -12.63 7.11 14.27
N ALA A 186 -12.49 7.34 12.96
CA ALA A 186 -11.18 7.54 12.33
C ALA A 186 -10.49 8.79 12.86
N ALA A 187 -11.20 9.91 12.99
CA ALA A 187 -10.67 11.17 13.53
C ALA A 187 -10.23 11.07 14.99
N ARG A 188 -10.85 10.20 15.80
CA ARG A 188 -10.40 9.94 17.19
C ARG A 188 -9.03 9.27 17.23
N VAL A 189 -8.66 8.52 16.21
CA VAL A 189 -7.40 7.77 16.12
C VAL A 189 -6.32 8.58 15.40
N ASN A 190 -6.68 9.18 14.28
CA ASN A 190 -5.81 10.04 13.46
C ASN A 190 -6.62 11.19 12.85
N PRO A 191 -6.65 12.38 13.51
CA PRO A 191 -7.49 13.49 13.08
C PRO A 191 -7.05 14.14 11.76
N VAL A 192 -5.84 13.84 11.28
CA VAL A 192 -5.27 14.41 10.05
C VAL A 192 -5.24 13.42 8.89
N LEU A 193 -5.74 12.18 9.09
CA LEU A 193 -5.76 11.16 8.04
C LEU A 193 -6.73 11.56 6.93
N PRO A 194 -6.26 11.81 5.70
CA PRO A 194 -7.17 12.06 4.59
C PRO A 194 -7.94 10.78 4.24
N ILE A 195 -9.20 10.93 3.87
CA ILE A 195 -10.05 9.82 3.45
C ILE A 195 -10.56 10.11 2.03
N VAL A 196 -10.25 9.22 1.10
CA VAL A 196 -10.83 9.20 -0.24
C VAL A 196 -11.90 8.13 -0.30
N GLU A 197 -13.11 8.53 -0.57
CA GLU A 197 -14.26 7.66 -0.73
C GLU A 197 -14.37 7.24 -2.19
N LEU A 198 -14.42 5.93 -2.46
CA LEU A 198 -14.44 5.43 -3.82
C LEU A 198 -15.21 4.09 -3.95
N SER A 199 -15.54 3.76 -5.18
CA SER A 199 -15.92 2.43 -5.59
C SER A 199 -15.04 1.99 -6.75
N ALA A 200 -14.14 1.06 -6.51
CA ALA A 200 -13.31 0.49 -7.57
C ALA A 200 -14.15 -0.23 -8.64
N ARG A 201 -15.35 -0.71 -8.29
CA ARG A 201 -16.28 -1.34 -9.22
C ARG A 201 -16.84 -0.36 -10.23
N THR A 202 -17.36 0.78 -9.77
CA THR A 202 -18.04 1.77 -10.62
C THR A 202 -17.10 2.83 -11.18
N GLY A 203 -15.92 3.04 -10.55
CA GLY A 203 -14.99 4.11 -10.87
C GLY A 203 -15.24 5.40 -10.08
N TYR A 204 -16.30 5.47 -9.27
CA TYR A 204 -16.58 6.64 -8.43
C TYR A 204 -15.40 6.93 -7.49
N GLY A 205 -14.97 8.18 -7.42
CA GLY A 205 -13.90 8.66 -6.54
C GLY A 205 -12.48 8.21 -6.91
N LEU A 206 -12.31 7.40 -7.96
CA LEU A 206 -11.00 6.89 -8.37
C LEU A 206 -10.06 8.02 -8.82
N GLU A 207 -10.60 9.05 -9.46
CA GLU A 207 -9.83 10.22 -9.92
C GLU A 207 -9.11 10.92 -8.77
N ALA A 208 -9.79 11.13 -7.64
CA ALA A 208 -9.20 11.77 -6.46
C ALA A 208 -7.99 10.97 -5.91
N TRP A 209 -8.04 9.65 -5.94
CA TRP A 209 -6.93 8.78 -5.61
C TRP A 209 -5.78 8.88 -6.62
N VAL A 210 -6.09 8.83 -7.91
CA VAL A 210 -5.09 8.94 -8.98
C VAL A 210 -4.39 10.30 -8.92
N ASP A 211 -5.13 11.39 -8.71
CA ASP A 211 -4.57 12.73 -8.56
C ASP A 211 -3.68 12.85 -7.32
N TRP A 212 -4.04 12.17 -6.22
CA TRP A 212 -3.18 12.11 -5.05
C TRP A 212 -1.85 11.42 -5.38
N LEU A 213 -1.88 10.27 -6.07
CA LEU A 213 -0.67 9.57 -6.51
C LEU A 213 0.22 10.45 -7.40
N LEU A 214 -0.35 11.13 -8.37
CA LEU A 214 0.41 12.00 -9.27
C LEU A 214 1.09 13.14 -8.53
N ARG A 215 0.40 13.75 -7.56
CA ARG A 215 1.01 14.78 -6.69
C ARG A 215 2.16 14.21 -5.87
N GLU A 216 2.02 13.00 -5.32
CA GLU A 216 3.10 12.37 -4.53
C GLU A 216 4.31 12.01 -5.38
N VAL A 217 4.11 11.51 -6.61
CA VAL A 217 5.21 11.25 -7.56
C VAL A 217 5.94 12.55 -7.89
N GLN A 218 5.21 13.62 -8.21
CA GLN A 218 5.80 14.92 -8.51
C GLN A 218 6.56 15.49 -7.31
N ALA A 219 6.00 15.41 -6.11
CA ALA A 219 6.65 15.85 -4.89
C ALA A 219 7.91 15.03 -4.57
N ASN A 220 7.90 13.72 -4.84
CA ASN A 220 9.06 12.86 -4.69
C ASN A 220 10.19 13.27 -5.65
N ALA A 221 9.89 13.52 -6.91
CA ALA A 221 10.85 13.98 -7.91
C ALA A 221 11.46 15.35 -7.54
N THR A 222 10.66 16.29 -7.02
CA THR A 222 11.11 17.62 -6.63
C THR A 222 12.05 17.60 -5.42
N ARG A 223 11.83 16.73 -4.44
CA ARG A 223 12.71 16.57 -3.27
C ARG A 223 14.12 16.11 -3.63
N ARG A 224 14.31 15.57 -4.82
CA ARG A 224 15.57 14.97 -5.33
C ARG A 224 16.33 15.89 -6.28
N ALA A 225 15.66 16.87 -6.88
CA ALA A 225 16.37 17.88 -7.64
C ALA A 225 17.40 18.53 -6.72
N PRO A 226 18.72 18.50 -7.05
CA PRO A 226 19.73 19.12 -6.20
C PRO A 226 19.34 20.58 -5.98
N CYS A 227 19.26 20.99 -4.72
CA CYS A 227 19.11 22.38 -4.36
C CYS A 227 20.39 23.10 -4.84
N GLY A 228 20.33 23.82 -5.99
CA GLY A 228 21.41 24.69 -6.42
C GLY A 228 22.08 24.34 -7.73
N ALA A 229 21.52 24.86 -8.80
CA ALA A 229 22.27 25.44 -9.89
C ALA A 229 21.79 26.89 -10.03
N ILE A 230 22.35 27.77 -9.20
CA ILE A 230 22.40 29.21 -9.44
C ILE A 230 23.86 29.54 -9.62
#